data_e375b24be4daa0f1ea9def6e43bcd250
#
_entry.id   e375b24be4daa0f1ea9def6e43bcd250
#
_cell.length_a   1.000
_cell.length_b   1.000
_cell.length_c   1.000
_cell.angle_alpha   90.00
_cell.angle_beta   90.00
_cell.angle_gamma   90.00
#
_symmetry.space_group_name_H-M   'P 1'
#
loop_
_entity.id
_entity.type
_entity.pdbx_description
1 polymer ?
#
loop_
_entity_poly.entity_id
_entity_poly.type
_entity_poly.pdbx_seq_one_letter_code
_entity_poly.pdbx_strand_id
1 'polypeptide(L)'
;MGNKFRAKMSKARFEIGDHEKHVISVNANPFLKYIRIEVDGERVIDVPNLVPSRKFDLEIGNAEKHKVEIFIRLLSPVRLMVDGSEVVQI
;
A
#
# COMPACT_ATOMS: atom_id res chain seq x y z
N MET A 1 17.90 -0.03 -21.47
CA MET A 1 16.63 -0.40 -20.93
C MET A 1 16.43 0.12 -19.53
N GLY A 2 15.91 1.31 -19.43
CA GLY A 2 15.64 1.91 -18.13
C GLY A 2 14.61 1.18 -17.31
N ASN A 3 13.80 0.32 -17.94
CA ASN A 3 12.73 -0.36 -17.25
C ASN A 3 13.18 -1.26 -16.12
N LYS A 4 14.40 -1.76 -16.19
CA LYS A 4 14.92 -2.63 -15.16
C LYS A 4 14.94 -1.95 -13.78
N PHE A 5 15.15 -0.65 -13.79
CA PHE A 5 15.28 0.07 -12.52
C PHE A 5 13.93 0.27 -11.83
N ARG A 6 12.85 0.26 -12.58
CA ARG A 6 11.53 0.40 -11.96
C ARG A 6 11.16 -0.80 -11.12
N ALA A 7 11.63 -1.97 -11.48
CA ALA A 7 11.30 -3.17 -10.73
C ALA A 7 11.82 -3.13 -9.31
N LYS A 8 12.76 -2.24 -9.03
CA LYS A 8 13.33 -2.12 -7.69
C LYS A 8 12.51 -1.27 -6.75
N MET A 9 11.51 -0.58 -7.26
CA MET A 9 10.64 0.25 -6.46
C MET A 9 9.40 -0.54 -6.08
N SER A 10 9.11 -0.59 -4.79
CA SER A 10 7.89 -1.24 -4.31
C SER A 10 6.75 -0.26 -4.42
N LYS A 11 6.04 -0.32 -5.52
CA LYS A 11 4.93 0.55 -5.81
C LYS A 11 3.72 -0.29 -6.17
N ALA A 12 2.62 -0.10 -5.47
CA ALA A 12 1.45 -0.93 -5.64
C ALA A 12 0.18 -0.10 -5.54
N ARG A 13 -0.84 -0.50 -6.30
CA ARG A 13 -2.15 0.11 -6.23
C ARG A 13 -3.20 -0.98 -6.05
N PHE A 14 -4.19 -0.68 -5.24
CA PHE A 14 -5.28 -1.61 -4.94
C PHE A 14 -6.60 -0.86 -4.97
N GLU A 15 -7.63 -1.52 -5.49
CA GLU A 15 -9.00 -1.00 -5.41
C GLU A 15 -9.78 -1.86 -4.43
N ILE A 16 -10.45 -1.23 -3.48
CA ILE A 16 -11.23 -1.93 -2.46
C ILE A 16 -12.65 -1.40 -2.39
N GLY A 17 -13.55 -2.20 -1.85
CA GLY A 17 -14.94 -1.82 -1.60
C GLY A 17 -15.90 -2.35 -2.65
N ASP A 18 -17.14 -2.55 -2.25
CA ASP A 18 -18.20 -3.00 -3.15
C ASP A 18 -19.04 -1.83 -3.65
N HIS A 19 -19.67 -1.11 -2.73
CA HIS A 19 -20.54 0.02 -3.07
C HIS A 19 -19.79 1.34 -2.95
N GLU A 20 -18.90 1.45 -1.99
CA GLU A 20 -18.06 2.62 -1.81
C GLU A 20 -16.63 2.21 -2.15
N LYS A 21 -16.15 2.63 -3.32
CA LYS A 21 -14.85 2.20 -3.82
C LYS A 21 -13.76 3.19 -3.44
N HIS A 22 -12.60 2.64 -3.10
CA HIS A 22 -11.43 3.43 -2.75
C HIS A 22 -10.19 2.86 -3.42
N VAL A 23 -9.25 3.73 -3.79
CA VAL A 23 -7.97 3.32 -4.35
C VAL A 23 -6.88 3.58 -3.34
N ILE A 24 -6.14 2.55 -3.02
CA ILE A 24 -5.01 2.64 -2.09
C ILE A 24 -3.73 2.54 -2.90
N SER A 25 -2.87 3.53 -2.76
CA SER A 25 -1.55 3.55 -3.41
C SER A 25 -0.48 3.44 -2.34
N VAL A 26 0.43 2.49 -2.52
CA VAL A 26 1.53 2.28 -1.59
C VAL A 26 2.83 2.48 -2.36
N ASN A 27 3.70 3.32 -1.82
CA ASN A 27 5.02 3.56 -2.38
C ASN A 27 6.06 3.36 -1.28
N ALA A 28 6.75 2.24 -1.33
CA ALA A 28 7.81 1.92 -0.38
C ALA A 28 9.13 1.96 -1.13
N ASN A 29 9.83 3.08 -1.05
CA ASN A 29 11.06 3.31 -1.80
C ASN A 29 12.28 2.96 -0.95
N PRO A 30 12.99 1.86 -1.28
CA PRO A 30 14.16 1.46 -0.48
C PRO A 30 15.36 2.39 -0.63
N PHE A 31 15.44 3.12 -1.75
CA PHE A 31 16.56 4.01 -1.99
C PHE A 31 16.41 5.31 -1.22
N LEU A 32 15.21 5.89 -1.23
CA LEU A 32 14.93 7.12 -0.51
C LEU A 32 14.46 6.85 0.91
N LYS A 33 14.27 5.57 1.23
CA LYS A 33 13.94 5.11 2.58
C LYS A 33 12.70 5.76 3.15
N TYR A 34 11.64 5.79 2.35
CA TYR A 34 10.34 6.27 2.82
C TYR A 34 9.24 5.28 2.44
N ILE A 35 8.14 5.36 3.18
CA ILE A 35 6.91 4.64 2.88
C ILE A 35 5.80 5.68 2.84
N ARG A 36 5.09 5.74 1.73
CA ARG A 36 3.94 6.63 1.55
C ARG A 36 2.73 5.83 1.15
N ILE A 37 1.65 6.05 1.85
CA ILE A 37 0.38 5.40 1.55
C ILE A 37 -0.66 6.48 1.32
N GLU A 38 -1.37 6.38 0.21
CA GLU A 38 -2.42 7.32 -0.16
C GLU A 38 -3.72 6.58 -0.35
N VAL A 39 -4.80 7.19 0.09
CA VAL A 39 -6.15 6.69 -0.12
C VAL A 39 -6.89 7.74 -0.93
N ASP A 40 -7.34 7.35 -2.13
CA ASP A 40 -8.02 8.25 -3.06
C ASP A 40 -7.21 9.51 -3.34
N GLY A 41 -5.88 9.36 -3.45
CA GLY A 41 -4.99 10.46 -3.74
C GLY A 41 -4.58 11.29 -2.54
N GLU A 42 -5.13 11.01 -1.36
CA GLU A 42 -4.80 11.75 -0.15
C GLU A 42 -3.78 10.95 0.66
N ARG A 43 -2.69 11.60 1.03
CA ARG A 43 -1.62 10.94 1.79
C ARG A 43 -2.04 10.76 3.23
N VAL A 44 -2.09 9.49 3.66
CA VAL A 44 -2.49 9.15 5.04
C VAL A 44 -1.32 8.64 5.86
N ILE A 45 -0.27 8.13 5.21
CA ILE A 45 0.95 7.69 5.90
C ILE A 45 2.15 8.16 5.11
N ASP A 46 3.13 8.74 5.81
CA ASP A 46 4.39 9.17 5.22
C ASP A 46 5.44 9.04 6.32
N VAL A 47 6.18 7.92 6.30
CA VAL A 47 7.12 7.58 7.37
C VAL A 47 8.42 7.08 6.78
N PRO A 48 9.52 7.11 7.55
CA PRO A 48 10.77 6.52 7.10
C PRO A 48 10.64 5.01 6.90
N ASN A 49 11.39 4.48 5.94
CA ASN A 49 11.45 3.05 5.66
C ASN A 49 12.80 2.53 6.18
N LEU A 50 12.90 2.34 7.49
CA LEU A 50 14.16 2.04 8.15
C LEU A 50 14.26 0.61 8.67
N VAL A 51 13.20 -0.19 8.51
CA VAL A 51 13.20 -1.57 8.99
C VAL A 51 12.84 -2.49 7.82
N PRO A 52 13.27 -3.76 7.86
CA PRO A 52 13.06 -4.67 6.73
C PRO A 52 11.60 -5.05 6.50
N SER A 53 10.74 -4.91 7.48
CA SER A 53 9.32 -5.18 7.27
C SER A 53 8.47 -4.31 8.18
N ARG A 54 7.32 -3.90 7.67
CA ARG A 54 6.36 -3.10 8.42
C ARG A 54 4.94 -3.54 8.08
N LYS A 55 4.06 -3.37 9.04
CA LYS A 55 2.64 -3.59 8.87
C LYS A 55 1.90 -2.33 9.28
N PHE A 56 0.93 -1.92 8.47
CA PHE A 56 0.07 -0.78 8.78
C PHE A 56 -1.37 -1.25 8.85
N ASP A 57 -2.09 -0.73 9.84
CA ASP A 57 -3.51 -1.01 10.00
C ASP A 57 -4.28 0.28 9.79
N LEU A 58 -5.26 0.24 8.89
CA LEU A 58 -6.10 1.40 8.57
C LEU A 58 -7.56 0.98 8.57
N GLU A 59 -8.42 1.95 8.88
CA GLU A 59 -9.86 1.79 8.63
C GLU A 59 -10.24 2.76 7.53
N ILE A 60 -10.82 2.25 6.44
CA ILE A 60 -11.11 3.04 5.26
C ILE A 60 -12.58 2.94 4.91
N GLY A 61 -13.18 4.08 4.59
CA GLY A 61 -14.56 4.17 4.15
C GLY A 61 -15.43 4.96 5.10
N ASN A 62 -16.55 5.42 4.58
CA ASN A 62 -17.55 6.19 5.36
C ASN A 62 -18.78 5.34 5.62
N ALA A 63 -19.56 5.06 4.57
CA ALA A 63 -20.74 4.24 4.69
C ALA A 63 -20.39 2.76 4.71
N GLU A 64 -19.36 2.39 3.96
CA GLU A 64 -18.88 1.01 3.91
C GLU A 64 -17.45 1.01 4.48
N LYS A 65 -17.31 0.58 5.73
CA LYS A 65 -16.01 0.62 6.41
C LYS A 65 -15.28 -0.71 6.29
N HIS A 66 -13.99 -0.64 6.02
CA HIS A 66 -13.16 -1.81 5.86
C HIS A 66 -11.92 -1.70 6.74
N LYS A 67 -11.53 -2.83 7.33
CA LYS A 67 -10.28 -2.93 8.06
C LYS A 67 -9.21 -3.36 7.05
N VAL A 68 -8.21 -2.51 6.86
CA VAL A 68 -7.18 -2.73 5.86
C VAL A 68 -5.84 -2.95 6.55
N GLU A 69 -5.17 -4.02 6.15
CA GLU A 69 -3.82 -4.33 6.64
C GLU A 69 -2.86 -4.32 5.46
N ILE A 70 -1.79 -3.55 5.60
CA ILE A 70 -0.80 -3.40 4.54
C ILE A 70 0.53 -3.94 5.04
N PHE A 71 1.07 -4.92 4.30
CA PHE A 71 2.32 -5.59 4.65
C PHE A 71 3.40 -5.16 3.67
N ILE A 72 4.47 -4.57 4.20
CA ILE A 72 5.58 -4.09 3.40
C ILE A 72 6.85 -4.79 3.87
N ARG A 73 7.51 -5.48 2.95
CA ARG A 73 8.78 -6.16 3.22
C ARG A 73 9.81 -5.74 2.19
N LEU A 74 11.05 -5.66 2.64
CA LEU A 74 12.16 -5.33 1.75
C LEU A 74 12.26 -6.36 0.63
N LEU A 75 12.35 -5.86 -0.61
CA LEU A 75 12.51 -6.68 -1.82
C LEU A 75 11.37 -7.67 -2.07
N SER A 76 10.19 -7.38 -1.52
CA SER A 76 9.01 -8.21 -1.72
C SER A 76 7.85 -7.34 -2.20
N PRO A 77 6.90 -7.92 -2.94
CA PRO A 77 5.71 -7.16 -3.31
C PRO A 77 4.92 -6.73 -2.09
N VAL A 78 4.28 -5.57 -2.19
CA VAL A 78 3.37 -5.10 -1.17
C VAL A 78 2.14 -6.01 -1.15
N ARG A 79 1.71 -6.41 0.04
CA ARG A 79 0.51 -7.21 0.22
C ARG A 79 -0.52 -6.42 1.00
N LEU A 80 -1.77 -6.57 0.64
CA LEU A 80 -2.86 -5.85 1.27
C LEU A 80 -4.01 -6.80 1.55
N MET A 81 -4.54 -6.74 2.76
CA MET A 81 -5.70 -7.52 3.17
C MET A 81 -6.82 -6.60 3.59
N VAL A 82 -8.02 -6.92 3.16
CA VAL A 82 -9.23 -6.18 3.50
C VAL A 82 -10.17 -7.13 4.21
N ASP A 83 -10.51 -6.80 5.45
CA ASP A 83 -11.39 -7.61 6.29
C ASP A 83 -10.96 -9.08 6.32
N GLY A 84 -9.64 -9.30 6.35
CA GLY A 84 -9.06 -10.62 6.44
C GLY A 84 -8.85 -11.34 5.12
N SER A 85 -9.16 -10.73 3.99
CA SER A 85 -8.98 -11.35 2.68
C SER A 85 -7.96 -10.58 1.85
N GLU A 86 -7.07 -11.30 1.18
CA GLU A 86 -6.04 -10.68 0.37
C GLU A 86 -6.62 -10.08 -0.91
N VAL A 87 -6.15 -8.87 -1.25
CA VAL A 87 -6.56 -8.15 -2.45
C VAL A 87 -5.40 -8.13 -3.43
N VAL A 88 -5.70 -8.36 -4.70
CA VAL A 88 -4.70 -8.36 -5.77
C VAL A 88 -4.51 -6.93 -6.28
N GLN A 89 -3.26 -6.59 -6.64
CA GLN A 89 -2.96 -5.29 -7.23
C GLN A 89 -3.69 -5.07 -8.54
N ILE A 90 -4.03 -3.84 -8.79
CA ILE A 90 -4.58 -3.43 -10.08
C ILE A 90 -3.51 -2.87 -11.00
#